data_b408906c9f74cb979f781dd8625a5b25
#
_entry.id   b408906c9f74cb979f781dd8625a5b25
#
_cell.length_a   1.000
_cell.length_b   1.000
_cell.length_c   1.000
_cell.angle_alpha   90.00
_cell.angle_beta   90.00
_cell.angle_gamma   90.00
#
_symmetry.space_group_name_H-M   'P 1'
#
loop_
_entity.id
_entity.type
_entity.pdbx_description
1 polymer ?
#
loop_
_entity_poly.entity_id
_entity_poly.type
_entity_poly.pdbx_seq_one_letter_code
_entity_poly.pdbx_strand_id
1 'polypeptide(L)'
;MKRLAALLLACLLLTGCGLISPEPAAPTEPTAASEIPAYSGSAYVAVNGNDPYFTETDYTTVSFERYSNLDELGRCGVAYACVGQDLMPTEKRGSIGQIKPSGWQTAKYDSVDGKYLYNRCHLIGYQLTGENANERNLITGTRYLNTQGMLPLE
;
A
#
# COMPACT_ATOMS: atom_id res chain seq x y z
N MET A 1 -1.79 71.93 -8.98
CA MET A 1 -1.20 70.85 -9.81
C MET A 1 -1.21 69.59 -8.99
N LYS A 2 -2.19 68.74 -9.22
CA LYS A 2 -2.44 67.51 -8.43
C LYS A 2 -1.75 66.34 -9.14
N ARG A 3 -0.79 65.71 -8.45
CA ARG A 3 -0.12 64.52 -8.98
C ARG A 3 -0.96 63.30 -8.58
N LEU A 4 -1.55 62.61 -9.56
CA LEU A 4 -2.18 61.32 -9.40
C LEU A 4 -1.08 60.28 -9.24
N ALA A 5 -1.05 59.61 -8.10
CA ALA A 5 -0.27 58.41 -7.89
C ALA A 5 -1.13 57.19 -8.31
N ALA A 6 -0.75 56.52 -9.39
CA ALA A 6 -1.34 55.27 -9.81
C ALA A 6 -0.74 54.12 -8.99
N LEU A 7 -1.53 53.50 -8.12
CA LEU A 7 -1.16 52.27 -7.45
C LEU A 7 -1.39 51.10 -8.43
N LEU A 8 -0.31 50.54 -8.93
CA LEU A 8 -0.32 49.28 -9.65
C LEU A 8 -0.36 48.14 -8.63
N LEU A 9 -1.56 47.57 -8.42
CA LEU A 9 -1.76 46.35 -7.63
C LEU A 9 -1.34 45.15 -8.49
N ALA A 10 -0.11 44.67 -8.32
CA ALA A 10 0.34 43.44 -8.93
C ALA A 10 -0.27 42.24 -8.16
N CYS A 11 -1.36 41.68 -8.69
CA CYS A 11 -1.84 40.38 -8.25
C CYS A 11 -0.84 39.30 -8.68
N LEU A 12 0.02 38.87 -7.76
CA LEU A 12 0.83 37.68 -7.91
C LEU A 12 -0.13 36.48 -7.76
N LEU A 13 -0.60 35.93 -8.87
CA LEU A 13 -1.23 34.64 -8.90
C LEU A 13 -0.14 33.58 -8.65
N LEU A 14 0.04 33.21 -7.40
CA LEU A 14 0.77 32.00 -7.04
C LEU A 14 -0.06 30.79 -7.53
N THR A 15 0.15 30.40 -8.79
CA THR A 15 -0.23 29.07 -9.25
C THR A 15 0.67 28.08 -8.52
N GLY A 16 0.20 27.61 -7.38
CA GLY A 16 0.77 26.44 -6.72
C GLY A 16 0.61 25.25 -7.66
N CYS A 17 1.65 24.94 -8.44
CA CYS A 17 1.78 23.60 -9.00
C CYS A 17 1.94 22.65 -7.82
N GLY A 18 0.83 22.13 -7.31
CA GLY A 18 0.84 20.94 -6.49
C GLY A 18 1.52 19.87 -7.34
N LEU A 19 2.70 19.43 -6.94
CA LEU A 19 3.31 18.23 -7.48
C LEU A 19 2.37 17.09 -7.13
N ILE A 20 1.44 16.81 -8.04
CA ILE A 20 0.66 15.57 -8.02
C ILE A 20 1.69 14.48 -8.31
N SER A 21 2.19 13.84 -7.26
CA SER A 21 2.96 12.61 -7.44
C SER A 21 2.07 11.67 -8.24
N PRO A 22 2.52 11.16 -9.39
CA PRO A 22 1.69 10.22 -10.15
C PRO A 22 1.35 9.04 -9.24
N GLU A 23 0.07 8.73 -9.17
CA GLU A 23 -0.40 7.51 -8.54
C GLU A 23 0.31 6.32 -9.20
N PRO A 24 0.79 5.32 -8.43
CA PRO A 24 1.44 4.16 -9.02
C PRO A 24 0.48 3.51 -10.02
N ALA A 25 0.89 3.41 -11.27
CA ALA A 25 0.12 2.69 -12.27
C ALA A 25 -0.02 1.24 -11.83
N ALA A 26 -1.25 0.73 -11.82
CA ALA A 26 -1.47 -0.69 -11.62
C ALA A 26 -0.85 -1.48 -12.79
N PRO A 27 -0.36 -2.71 -12.56
CA PRO A 27 0.01 -3.61 -13.65
C PRO A 27 -1.13 -3.72 -14.66
N THR A 28 -0.82 -3.75 -15.94
CA THR A 28 -1.74 -3.48 -17.03
C THR A 28 -2.87 -4.48 -17.22
N GLU A 29 -2.77 -5.68 -16.65
CA GLU A 29 -3.78 -6.74 -16.79
C GLU A 29 -3.95 -7.49 -15.46
N PRO A 30 -4.79 -6.99 -14.54
CA PRO A 30 -5.09 -7.76 -13.34
C PRO A 30 -5.81 -9.06 -13.73
N THR A 31 -5.37 -10.18 -13.16
CA THR A 31 -6.05 -11.47 -13.29
C THR A 31 -7.53 -11.31 -12.94
N ALA A 32 -8.42 -11.63 -13.88
CA ALA A 32 -9.85 -11.59 -13.61
C ALA A 32 -10.20 -12.60 -12.50
N ALA A 33 -11.15 -12.26 -11.63
CA ALA A 33 -11.56 -13.17 -10.56
C ALA A 33 -12.02 -14.56 -11.06
N SER A 34 -12.52 -14.62 -12.32
CA SER A 34 -12.90 -15.86 -12.99
C SER A 34 -11.72 -16.76 -13.38
N GLU A 35 -10.50 -16.23 -13.40
CA GLU A 35 -9.27 -16.97 -13.75
C GLU A 35 -8.59 -17.54 -12.49
N ILE A 36 -9.03 -17.11 -11.30
CA ILE A 36 -8.51 -17.64 -10.04
C ILE A 36 -9.08 -19.05 -9.83
N PRO A 37 -8.22 -20.07 -9.69
CA PRO A 37 -8.70 -21.44 -9.42
C PRO A 37 -9.55 -21.52 -8.15
N ALA A 38 -10.49 -22.45 -8.13
CA ALA A 38 -11.27 -22.72 -6.93
C ALA A 38 -10.36 -23.13 -5.76
N TYR A 39 -10.77 -22.76 -4.54
CA TYR A 39 -10.02 -23.10 -3.34
C TYR A 39 -9.82 -24.63 -3.21
N SER A 40 -8.58 -25.04 -3.03
CA SER A 40 -8.17 -26.46 -2.94
C SER A 40 -7.42 -26.82 -1.65
N GLY A 41 -7.58 -26.00 -0.60
CA GLY A 41 -6.93 -26.21 0.71
C GLY A 41 -5.63 -25.44 0.91
N SER A 42 -5.12 -24.72 -0.10
CA SER A 42 -3.94 -23.85 0.03
C SER A 42 -4.33 -22.41 0.35
N ALA A 43 -3.49 -21.73 1.13
CA ALA A 43 -3.68 -20.31 1.47
C ALA A 43 -3.44 -19.38 0.28
N TYR A 44 -2.77 -19.84 -0.74
CA TYR A 44 -2.46 -19.12 -1.98
C TYR A 44 -2.44 -20.06 -3.17
N VAL A 45 -2.53 -19.51 -4.36
CA VAL A 45 -2.45 -20.25 -5.63
C VAL A 45 -1.66 -19.42 -6.63
N ALA A 46 -0.86 -20.10 -7.45
CA ALA A 46 -0.17 -19.44 -8.56
C ALA A 46 -1.19 -19.07 -9.66
N VAL A 47 -1.12 -17.83 -10.12
CA VAL A 47 -1.83 -17.32 -11.28
C VAL A 47 -0.83 -16.88 -12.33
N ASN A 48 -1.19 -16.90 -13.60
CA ASN A 48 -0.29 -16.52 -14.71
C ASN A 48 1.10 -17.20 -14.63
N GLY A 49 1.18 -18.46 -14.23
CA GLY A 49 2.47 -19.15 -14.06
C GLY A 49 3.39 -18.53 -13.01
N ASN A 50 2.86 -17.70 -12.12
CA ASN A 50 3.58 -16.88 -11.15
C ASN A 50 4.50 -15.82 -11.82
N ASP A 51 4.11 -15.37 -13.01
CA ASP A 51 4.78 -14.29 -13.74
C ASP A 51 4.00 -12.99 -13.54
N PRO A 52 4.59 -11.96 -12.89
CA PRO A 52 3.92 -10.69 -12.67
C PRO A 52 3.75 -9.92 -13.99
N TYR A 53 2.68 -9.13 -14.09
CA TYR A 53 2.38 -8.30 -15.26
C TYR A 53 3.22 -7.01 -15.34
N PHE A 54 4.51 -7.09 -14.99
CA PHE A 54 5.40 -5.94 -15.09
C PHE A 54 5.81 -5.70 -16.55
N THR A 55 5.81 -4.45 -16.95
CA THR A 55 6.34 -4.01 -18.24
C THR A 55 7.83 -3.69 -18.12
N GLU A 56 8.52 -3.58 -19.26
CA GLU A 56 9.94 -3.18 -19.28
C GLU A 56 10.21 -1.86 -18.53
N THR A 57 9.22 -0.96 -18.48
CA THR A 57 9.34 0.32 -17.77
C THR A 57 9.18 0.21 -16.25
N ASP A 58 8.67 -0.92 -15.77
CA ASP A 58 8.53 -1.18 -14.33
C ASP A 58 9.84 -1.70 -13.72
N TYR A 59 10.72 -2.26 -14.54
CA TYR A 59 12.00 -2.75 -14.08
C TYR A 59 13.00 -1.62 -13.88
N THR A 60 13.49 -1.49 -12.66
CA THR A 60 14.47 -0.47 -12.26
C THR A 60 15.41 -1.00 -11.19
N THR A 61 16.60 -0.41 -11.10
CA THR A 61 17.55 -0.63 -10.01
C THR A 61 17.51 0.50 -8.98
N VAL A 62 16.66 1.48 -9.17
CA VAL A 62 16.47 2.59 -8.23
C VAL A 62 15.40 2.20 -7.23
N SER A 63 15.76 2.19 -5.96
CA SER A 63 14.83 1.89 -4.87
C SER A 63 13.70 2.92 -4.80
N PHE A 64 12.49 2.44 -4.61
CA PHE A 64 11.33 3.28 -4.33
C PHE A 64 10.24 2.48 -3.62
N GLU A 65 9.34 3.20 -2.98
CA GLU A 65 8.04 2.67 -2.52
C GLU A 65 6.95 3.68 -2.82
N ARG A 66 5.77 3.18 -3.17
CA ARG A 66 4.60 3.99 -3.51
C ARG A 66 3.35 3.31 -3.01
N TYR A 67 2.43 4.11 -2.51
CA TYR A 67 1.14 3.66 -1.98
C TYR A 67 0.04 4.56 -2.52
N SER A 68 -0.95 3.98 -3.19
CA SER A 68 -2.13 4.71 -3.66
C SER A 68 -2.87 5.35 -2.50
N ASN A 69 -3.62 6.38 -2.77
CA ASN A 69 -4.56 6.92 -1.80
C ASN A 69 -5.62 5.86 -1.44
N LEU A 70 -6.15 5.96 -0.23
CA LEU A 70 -7.30 5.14 0.16
C LEU A 70 -8.49 5.53 -0.71
N ASP A 71 -9.30 4.54 -1.07
CA ASP A 71 -10.57 4.79 -1.78
C ASP A 71 -11.63 5.39 -0.85
N GLU A 72 -12.83 5.65 -1.39
CA GLU A 72 -13.96 6.22 -0.64
C GLU A 72 -14.43 5.37 0.55
N LEU A 73 -14.08 4.08 0.57
CA LEU A 73 -14.37 3.16 1.67
C LEU A 73 -13.17 2.98 2.63
N GLY A 74 -12.10 3.76 2.44
CA GLY A 74 -10.88 3.66 3.23
C GLY A 74 -10.06 2.39 2.96
N ARG A 75 -10.21 1.77 1.77
CA ARG A 75 -9.46 0.58 1.38
C ARG A 75 -8.16 0.96 0.69
N CYS A 76 -7.11 0.16 0.94
CA CYS A 76 -5.85 0.30 0.22
C CYS A 76 -6.02 -0.01 -1.27
N GLY A 77 -5.34 0.78 -2.10
CA GLY A 77 -5.12 0.49 -3.51
C GLY A 77 -3.78 -0.21 -3.73
N VAL A 78 -3.07 0.22 -4.78
CA VAL A 78 -1.77 -0.34 -5.15
C VAL A 78 -0.72 -0.01 -4.09
N ALA A 79 0.03 -1.03 -3.66
CA ALA A 79 1.29 -0.91 -2.95
C ALA A 79 2.38 -1.47 -3.87
N TYR A 80 3.36 -0.65 -4.23
CA TYR A 80 4.37 -0.98 -5.23
C TYR A 80 5.74 -0.47 -4.81
N ALA A 81 6.75 -1.34 -4.85
CA ALA A 81 8.10 -0.99 -4.47
C ALA A 81 9.15 -1.72 -5.30
N CYS A 82 10.27 -1.05 -5.52
CA CYS A 82 11.55 -1.68 -5.83
C CYS A 82 12.40 -1.62 -4.57
N VAL A 83 12.57 -2.76 -3.91
CA VAL A 83 13.20 -2.83 -2.59
C VAL A 83 14.70 -2.82 -2.71
N GLY A 84 15.35 -1.80 -2.13
CA GLY A 84 16.79 -1.72 -1.94
C GLY A 84 17.15 -1.71 -0.45
N GLN A 85 18.42 -1.91 -0.13
CA GLN A 85 18.89 -1.91 1.26
C GLN A 85 18.65 -0.59 1.99
N ASP A 86 18.57 0.51 1.26
CA ASP A 86 18.30 1.86 1.76
C ASP A 86 16.87 2.04 2.29
N LEU A 87 15.91 1.20 1.83
CA LEU A 87 14.55 1.17 2.32
C LEU A 87 14.34 0.23 3.50
N MET A 88 15.24 -0.72 3.69
CA MET A 88 15.11 -1.72 4.75
C MET A 88 15.17 -1.08 6.14
N PRO A 89 14.43 -1.62 7.13
CA PRO A 89 14.38 -1.03 8.46
C PRO A 89 15.74 -1.11 9.15
N THR A 90 16.16 0.01 9.76
CA THR A 90 17.32 0.09 10.64
C THR A 90 16.94 0.01 12.13
N GLU A 91 15.64 0.04 12.41
CA GLU A 91 15.08 0.02 13.75
C GLU A 91 14.12 -1.15 13.97
N LYS A 92 13.81 -1.43 15.22
CA LYS A 92 12.80 -2.44 15.55
C LYS A 92 11.40 -1.94 15.16
N ARG A 93 10.58 -2.86 14.68
CA ARG A 93 9.17 -2.60 14.37
C ARG A 93 8.43 -1.98 15.55
N GLY A 94 7.77 -0.87 15.30
CA GLY A 94 6.94 -0.16 16.27
C GLY A 94 5.52 -0.74 16.35
N SER A 95 4.70 -0.15 17.24
CA SER A 95 3.29 -0.49 17.36
C SER A 95 2.50 0.04 16.15
N ILE A 96 1.56 -0.76 15.65
CA ILE A 96 0.61 -0.39 14.60
C ILE A 96 -0.84 -0.44 15.09
N GLY A 97 -1.05 -0.57 16.39
CA GLY A 97 -2.37 -0.73 17.01
C GLY A 97 -3.33 0.44 16.79
N GLN A 98 -2.80 1.63 16.57
CA GLN A 98 -3.58 2.85 16.30
C GLN A 98 -4.23 2.85 14.91
N ILE A 99 -3.66 2.14 13.93
CA ILE A 99 -4.24 2.05 12.58
C ILE A 99 -5.42 1.08 12.61
N LYS A 100 -6.53 1.50 12.04
CA LYS A 100 -7.74 0.68 11.88
C LYS A 100 -8.11 0.64 10.40
N PRO A 101 -7.55 -0.31 9.63
CA PRO A 101 -7.87 -0.42 8.22
C PRO A 101 -9.37 -0.64 7.98
N SER A 102 -9.84 -0.40 6.77
CA SER A 102 -11.24 -0.63 6.40
C SER A 102 -11.71 -2.02 6.83
N GLY A 103 -12.90 -2.11 7.42
CA GLY A 103 -13.46 -3.36 7.95
C GLY A 103 -12.84 -3.86 9.25
N TRP A 104 -12.00 -3.07 9.93
CA TRP A 104 -11.36 -3.48 11.18
C TRP A 104 -12.37 -3.83 12.27
N GLN A 105 -12.21 -5.03 12.83
CA GLN A 105 -12.97 -5.53 13.98
C GLN A 105 -12.04 -6.25 14.95
N THR A 106 -12.44 -6.28 16.21
CA THR A 106 -11.78 -7.14 17.21
C THR A 106 -12.68 -8.34 17.48
N ALA A 107 -12.27 -9.50 16.98
CA ALA A 107 -12.94 -10.76 17.23
C ALA A 107 -11.94 -11.79 17.77
N LYS A 108 -12.34 -12.57 18.78
CA LYS A 108 -11.50 -13.58 19.40
C LYS A 108 -12.17 -14.93 19.36
N TYR A 109 -11.38 -15.95 19.04
CA TYR A 109 -11.81 -17.36 19.06
C TYR A 109 -10.69 -18.22 19.60
N ASP A 110 -11.01 -19.17 20.45
CA ASP A 110 -10.02 -20.10 21.03
C ASP A 110 -9.39 -21.02 19.98
N SER A 111 -10.08 -21.26 18.87
CA SER A 111 -9.60 -22.05 17.74
C SER A 111 -8.62 -21.32 16.82
N VAL A 112 -8.42 -20.01 17.01
CA VAL A 112 -7.50 -19.22 16.19
C VAL A 112 -6.16 -19.09 16.90
N ASP A 113 -5.07 -19.35 16.20
CA ASP A 113 -3.73 -19.09 16.70
C ASP A 113 -3.59 -17.63 17.14
N GLY A 114 -3.10 -17.41 18.36
CA GLY A 114 -3.04 -16.07 18.98
C GLY A 114 -4.42 -15.50 19.33
N LYS A 115 -5.50 -16.24 19.16
CA LYS A 115 -6.91 -15.92 19.50
C LYS A 115 -7.56 -14.80 18.69
N TYR A 116 -6.83 -13.88 18.10
CA TYR A 116 -7.39 -12.77 17.31
C TYR A 116 -7.62 -13.20 15.87
N LEU A 117 -8.89 -13.22 15.44
CA LEU A 117 -9.26 -13.58 14.08
C LEU A 117 -8.66 -12.61 13.05
N TYR A 118 -8.74 -11.30 13.33
CA TYR A 118 -8.25 -10.28 12.40
C TYR A 118 -6.90 -9.72 12.82
N ASN A 119 -6.08 -9.49 11.81
CA ASN A 119 -4.76 -8.88 11.91
C ASN A 119 -4.70 -7.65 11.00
N ARG A 120 -3.78 -6.75 11.31
CA ARG A 120 -3.33 -5.70 10.40
C ARG A 120 -2.23 -6.31 9.54
N CYS A 121 -2.55 -6.60 8.30
CA CYS A 121 -1.61 -7.20 7.35
C CYS A 121 -0.95 -6.08 6.55
N HIS A 122 0.37 -6.07 6.49
CA HIS A 122 1.08 -5.21 5.56
C HIS A 122 0.93 -5.75 4.14
N LEU A 123 0.74 -4.87 3.15
CA LEU A 123 0.81 -5.23 1.73
C LEU A 123 2.27 -5.41 1.30
N ILE A 124 3.15 -4.50 1.75
CA ILE A 124 4.60 -4.64 1.66
C ILE A 124 5.11 -4.79 3.08
N GLY A 125 5.78 -5.92 3.38
CA GLY A 125 6.23 -6.27 4.72
C GLY A 125 7.19 -5.25 5.31
N TYR A 126 7.12 -5.03 6.64
CA TYR A 126 7.99 -4.11 7.36
C TYR A 126 9.49 -4.40 7.12
N GLN A 127 9.87 -5.66 7.02
CA GLN A 127 11.25 -6.08 6.79
C GLN A 127 11.80 -5.66 5.43
N LEU A 128 10.93 -5.29 4.48
CA LEU A 128 11.31 -4.91 3.13
C LEU A 128 11.55 -3.41 2.98
N THR A 129 10.65 -2.58 3.52
CA THR A 129 10.70 -1.13 3.32
C THR A 129 10.69 -0.31 4.60
N GLY A 130 10.67 -0.93 5.78
CA GLY A 130 10.63 -0.21 7.06
C GLY A 130 9.31 0.54 7.33
N GLU A 131 8.33 0.45 6.41
CA GLU A 131 7.04 1.13 6.54
C GLU A 131 6.21 0.50 7.65
N ASN A 132 6.10 1.18 8.79
CA ASN A 132 5.49 0.58 9.98
C ASN A 132 3.99 0.81 10.08
N ALA A 133 3.55 2.05 10.26
CA ALA A 133 2.18 2.42 10.61
C ALA A 133 1.52 3.26 9.50
N ASN A 134 1.73 2.88 8.26
CA ASN A 134 1.14 3.52 7.10
C ASN A 134 -0.25 2.90 6.83
N GLU A 135 -1.30 3.72 6.93
CA GLU A 135 -2.67 3.27 6.68
C GLU A 135 -2.90 2.79 5.23
N ARG A 136 -2.10 3.28 4.28
CA ARG A 136 -2.16 2.88 2.87
C ARG A 136 -1.43 1.57 2.56
N ASN A 137 -0.71 1.02 3.56
CA ASN A 137 0.01 -0.24 3.49
C ASN A 137 -0.59 -1.32 4.42
N LEU A 138 -1.70 -1.04 5.09
CA LEU A 138 -2.29 -1.93 6.08
C LEU A 138 -3.73 -2.28 5.72
N ILE A 139 -4.00 -3.57 5.61
CA ILE A 139 -5.36 -4.10 5.38
C ILE A 139 -5.84 -4.91 6.58
N THR A 140 -7.16 -5.03 6.72
CA THR A 140 -7.77 -6.00 7.62
C THR A 140 -7.76 -7.37 6.95
N GLY A 141 -7.00 -8.31 7.49
CA GLY A 141 -6.99 -9.69 7.02
C GLY A 141 -7.18 -10.67 8.18
N THR A 142 -7.50 -11.92 7.87
CA THR A 142 -7.54 -12.95 8.91
C THR A 142 -6.12 -13.30 9.38
N ARG A 143 -6.02 -13.86 10.59
CA ARG A 143 -4.75 -14.42 11.07
C ARG A 143 -4.16 -15.42 10.08
N TYR A 144 -5.02 -16.29 9.52
CA TYR A 144 -4.62 -17.27 8.52
C TYR A 144 -4.07 -16.64 7.25
N LEU A 145 -4.77 -15.64 6.68
CA LEU A 145 -4.26 -14.89 5.53
C LEU A 145 -2.88 -14.29 5.82
N ASN A 146 -2.75 -13.61 6.96
CA ASN A 146 -1.51 -12.92 7.31
C ASN A 146 -0.32 -13.89 7.47
N THR A 147 -0.53 -15.05 8.12
CA THR A 147 0.58 -15.94 8.51
C THR A 147 0.82 -17.09 7.56
N GLN A 148 -0.19 -17.53 6.83
CA GLN A 148 -0.10 -18.69 5.91
C GLN A 148 -0.20 -18.27 4.45
N GLY A 149 -0.86 -17.15 4.17
CA GLY A 149 -1.02 -16.63 2.82
C GLY A 149 0.08 -15.64 2.44
N MET A 150 0.29 -14.60 3.25
CA MET A 150 1.19 -13.49 2.89
C MET A 150 2.63 -13.70 3.36
N LEU A 151 2.82 -13.97 4.66
CA LEU A 151 4.16 -14.08 5.26
C LEU A 151 5.15 -15.02 4.54
N PRO A 152 4.75 -16.19 4.00
CA PRO A 152 5.67 -17.05 3.27
C PRO A 152 6.20 -16.47 1.95
N LEU A 153 5.55 -15.40 1.44
CA LEU A 153 5.89 -14.75 0.17
C LEU A 153 6.65 -13.43 0.38
N GLU A 154 6.76 -12.95 1.62
CA GLU A 154 7.53 -11.76 2.01
C GLU A 154 9.02 -12.14 2.22
#